data_7d87aa35fe6d4eddfdf45ded00839776
#
_entry.id   7d87aa35fe6d4eddfdf45ded00839776
#
_cell.length_a   1.000
_cell.length_b   1.000
_cell.length_c   1.000
_cell.angle_alpha   90.00
_cell.angle_beta   90.00
_cell.angle_gamma   90.00
#
_symmetry.space_group_name_H-M   'P 1'
#
loop_
_entity.id
_entity.type
_entity.pdbx_description
1 polymer ?
#
loop_
_entity_poly.entity_id
_entity_poly.type
_entity_poly.pdbx_seq_one_letter_code
_entity_poly.pdbx_strand_id
1 'polypeptide(L)'
;MSEDQKIITEVTESDYKWGFISDIESDQAPKGLNEEVIRFISLKKKEPSWLLEWRLKAYRHWLTMEEPTWPNVHYPKIDFNDIIYYSAPKAKPVLNSLDELDPEIKATFDKLGISLEEQKRLSGVAVDAVIDSVSVKTTFREALGELGIIFCSFSEAVQEHPELVKQYIGSVVPSTDNYYAALNSAVFSDGSFCYIPKGVRCPMELSTYFRINSAGTGQFERTLIVAEEGAYVSYLEGCTAPMRDENQLHAAVVEIYAHQDAQVKYSTVQNWYPGDKEGKGGIYNFVTKRGLCYGKHSKISWTQVETGSAITWKYPSVILKGDHSIGEFYSVAVTNNFQQADTGTKMIHLGKNTRSTIISKGISGGKSQNSYRGLVRISRKADQARNFSQCDSLLLGDKCGAHTFPYLEVNNKTAIVEHEATTSKVGEDQIFYCNQRGISTEDAVGLIVNGYCKEVFNQLPMEFAVEAQKLLAISLEGSVG
;
A
#
# COMPACT_ATOMS: atom_id res chain seq x y z
N MET A 1 -24.76 30.80 1.29
CA MET A 1 -23.97 29.53 1.18
C MET A 1 -24.74 28.48 1.96
N SER A 2 -25.01 27.32 1.34
CA SER A 2 -25.62 26.20 2.04
C SER A 2 -24.63 25.65 3.09
N GLU A 3 -25.11 24.91 4.09
CA GLU A 3 -24.27 24.25 5.08
C GLU A 3 -23.23 23.34 4.41
N ASP A 4 -23.63 22.64 3.33
CA ASP A 4 -22.75 21.81 2.51
C ASP A 4 -21.64 22.61 1.82
N GLN A 5 -21.92 23.82 1.35
CA GLN A 5 -20.91 24.73 0.80
C GLN A 5 -19.92 25.23 1.84
N LYS A 6 -20.34 25.42 3.08
CA LYS A 6 -19.42 25.77 4.18
C LYS A 6 -18.50 24.62 4.54
N ILE A 7 -19.05 23.41 4.60
CA ILE A 7 -18.26 22.17 4.87
C ILE A 7 -17.26 21.93 3.75
N ILE A 8 -17.65 22.12 2.48
CA ILE A 8 -16.74 22.00 1.34
C ILE A 8 -15.64 23.07 1.40
N THR A 9 -15.97 24.31 1.70
CA THR A 9 -14.99 25.41 1.84
C THR A 9 -14.05 25.17 3.02
N GLU A 10 -14.53 24.72 4.17
CA GLU A 10 -13.68 24.35 5.32
C GLU A 10 -12.75 23.17 5.04
N VAL A 11 -13.17 22.23 4.19
CA VAL A 11 -12.34 21.07 3.80
C VAL A 11 -11.30 21.47 2.74
N THR A 12 -11.64 22.40 1.82
CA THR A 12 -10.74 22.85 0.75
C THR A 12 -9.72 23.90 1.22
N GLU A 13 -10.04 24.69 2.23
CA GLU A 13 -9.12 25.66 2.85
C GLU A 13 -8.26 25.05 3.97
N SER A 14 -8.47 23.80 4.35
CA SER A 14 -7.67 23.16 5.38
C SER A 14 -6.33 22.67 4.82
N ASP A 15 -5.22 23.09 5.46
CA ASP A 15 -3.90 22.48 5.26
C ASP A 15 -3.96 20.96 5.37
N TYR A 16 -2.99 20.27 4.75
CA TYR A 16 -2.90 18.81 4.77
C TYR A 16 -3.16 18.23 6.18
N LYS A 17 -4.38 17.72 6.39
CA LYS A 17 -4.94 17.33 7.68
C LYS A 17 -4.06 16.34 8.45
N TRP A 18 -3.31 15.48 7.75
CA TRP A 18 -2.45 14.45 8.33
C TRP A 18 -1.00 14.90 8.51
N GLY A 19 -0.69 16.15 8.14
CA GLY A 19 0.66 16.71 8.21
C GLY A 19 1.14 17.11 9.63
N PHE A 20 0.31 16.92 10.67
CA PHE A 20 0.70 17.23 12.04
C PHE A 20 1.79 16.28 12.57
N ILE A 21 2.66 16.81 13.45
CA ILE A 21 3.66 16.05 14.18
C ILE A 21 3.10 15.73 15.57
N SER A 22 3.21 14.48 16.03
CA SER A 22 2.91 14.11 17.41
C SER A 22 4.20 14.13 18.21
N ASP A 23 4.19 14.78 19.37
CA ASP A 23 5.35 14.87 20.27
C ASP A 23 5.42 13.60 21.15
N ILE A 24 5.79 12.48 20.53
CA ILE A 24 5.92 11.18 21.19
C ILE A 24 7.39 10.89 21.42
N GLU A 25 7.79 10.74 22.69
CA GLU A 25 9.15 10.35 23.05
C GLU A 25 9.46 8.94 22.55
N SER A 26 10.52 8.76 21.77
CA SER A 26 10.87 7.50 21.11
C SER A 26 12.23 6.95 21.54
N ASP A 27 12.32 5.61 21.54
CA ASP A 27 13.59 4.85 21.65
C ASP A 27 14.05 4.53 20.22
N GLN A 28 15.22 5.03 19.83
CA GLN A 28 15.73 4.96 18.46
C GLN A 28 17.04 4.21 18.36
N ALA A 29 17.20 3.47 17.26
CA ALA A 29 18.52 2.94 16.88
C ALA A 29 19.46 4.07 16.41
N PRO A 30 20.77 3.87 16.47
CA PRO A 30 21.72 4.76 15.79
C PRO A 30 21.44 4.85 14.29
N LYS A 31 21.80 5.97 13.65
CA LYS A 31 21.77 6.11 12.20
C LYS A 31 22.71 5.11 11.52
N GLY A 32 22.32 4.69 10.34
CA GLY A 32 23.10 3.79 9.48
C GLY A 32 22.71 2.33 9.59
N LEU A 33 23.10 1.56 8.58
CA LEU A 33 22.77 0.15 8.46
C LEU A 33 24.01 -0.73 8.53
N ASN A 34 24.05 -1.58 9.55
CA ASN A 34 25.09 -2.59 9.76
C ASN A 34 24.52 -3.79 10.55
N GLU A 35 25.31 -4.84 10.74
CA GLU A 35 24.85 -6.03 11.49
C GLU A 35 24.49 -5.73 12.95
N GLU A 36 25.10 -4.72 13.58
CA GLU A 36 24.81 -4.35 14.97
C GLU A 36 23.40 -3.75 15.11
N VAL A 37 23.01 -2.88 14.16
CA VAL A 37 21.63 -2.33 14.10
C VAL A 37 20.62 -3.44 13.88
N ILE A 38 20.90 -4.43 13.03
CA ILE A 38 20.01 -5.57 12.80
C ILE A 38 19.87 -6.42 14.06
N ARG A 39 20.96 -6.69 14.78
CA ARG A 39 20.94 -7.39 16.06
C ARG A 39 20.19 -6.60 17.13
N PHE A 40 20.33 -5.26 17.12
CA PHE A 40 19.58 -4.37 18.00
C PHE A 40 18.07 -4.48 17.76
N ILE A 41 17.61 -4.42 16.50
CA ILE A 41 16.20 -4.58 16.13
C ILE A 41 15.69 -5.94 16.64
N SER A 42 16.39 -7.02 16.34
CA SER A 42 16.00 -8.38 16.73
C SER A 42 15.95 -8.54 18.25
N LEU A 43 16.87 -7.94 18.98
CA LEU A 43 16.87 -7.94 20.46
C LEU A 43 15.66 -7.16 21.02
N LYS A 44 15.39 -5.96 20.49
CA LYS A 44 14.23 -5.14 20.91
C LYS A 44 12.91 -5.85 20.68
N LYS A 45 12.78 -6.58 19.57
CA LYS A 45 11.60 -7.38 19.21
C LYS A 45 11.58 -8.77 19.87
N LYS A 46 12.61 -9.13 20.64
CA LYS A 46 12.75 -10.46 21.30
C LYS A 46 12.60 -11.61 20.30
N GLU A 47 13.18 -11.47 19.14
CA GLU A 47 13.03 -12.44 18.07
C GLU A 47 13.80 -13.75 18.33
N PRO A 48 13.30 -14.91 17.85
CA PRO A 48 14.05 -16.16 17.91
C PRO A 48 15.27 -16.11 16.99
N SER A 49 16.29 -16.91 17.30
CA SER A 49 17.58 -16.93 16.57
C SER A 49 17.43 -17.18 15.08
N TRP A 50 16.47 -18.01 14.65
CA TRP A 50 16.25 -18.29 13.23
C TRP A 50 15.85 -17.05 12.44
N LEU A 51 15.09 -16.11 13.04
CA LEU A 51 14.69 -14.87 12.36
C LEU A 51 15.86 -13.88 12.28
N LEU A 52 16.67 -13.79 13.32
CA LEU A 52 17.91 -13.01 13.28
C LEU A 52 18.85 -13.51 12.18
N GLU A 53 19.06 -14.83 12.06
CA GLU A 53 19.88 -15.42 11.02
C GLU A 53 19.33 -15.12 9.61
N TRP A 54 18.00 -15.18 9.45
CA TRP A 54 17.32 -14.83 8.21
C TRP A 54 17.54 -13.35 7.83
N ARG A 55 17.45 -12.42 8.81
CA ARG A 55 17.73 -10.99 8.62
C ARG A 55 19.18 -10.75 8.20
N LEU A 56 20.13 -11.34 8.89
CA LEU A 56 21.56 -11.19 8.58
C LEU A 56 21.90 -11.75 7.20
N LYS A 57 21.29 -12.85 6.81
CA LYS A 57 21.43 -13.39 5.44
C LYS A 57 20.86 -12.42 4.40
N ALA A 58 19.72 -11.82 4.64
CA ALA A 58 19.12 -10.81 3.76
C ALA A 58 20.01 -9.58 3.64
N TYR A 59 20.56 -9.08 4.75
CA TYR A 59 21.47 -7.95 4.75
C TYR A 59 22.75 -8.21 3.95
N ARG A 60 23.38 -9.37 4.17
CA ARG A 60 24.60 -9.73 3.42
C ARG A 60 24.34 -9.87 1.93
N HIS A 61 23.15 -10.35 1.55
CA HIS A 61 22.72 -10.38 0.16
C HIS A 61 22.49 -8.97 -0.38
N TRP A 62 21.80 -8.11 0.38
CA TRP A 62 21.57 -6.71 -0.01
C TRP A 62 22.86 -5.95 -0.30
N LEU A 63 23.93 -6.19 0.48
CA LEU A 63 25.26 -5.58 0.25
C LEU A 63 25.88 -5.98 -1.10
N THR A 64 25.43 -7.07 -1.71
CA THR A 64 25.91 -7.52 -3.05
C THR A 64 25.07 -6.97 -4.20
N MET A 65 23.98 -6.27 -3.89
CA MET A 65 23.04 -5.74 -4.89
C MET A 65 23.34 -4.28 -5.21
N GLU A 66 22.97 -3.88 -6.41
CA GLU A 66 22.96 -2.46 -6.81
C GLU A 66 21.54 -1.92 -6.80
N GLU A 67 21.39 -0.65 -6.40
CA GLU A 67 20.11 0.04 -6.45
C GLU A 67 19.64 0.12 -7.90
N PRO A 68 18.42 -0.32 -8.23
CA PRO A 68 17.95 -0.34 -9.61
C PRO A 68 17.74 1.08 -10.17
N THR A 69 18.08 1.28 -11.42
CA THR A 69 17.98 2.57 -12.13
C THR A 69 16.99 2.55 -13.30
N TRP A 70 16.29 1.43 -13.50
CA TRP A 70 15.36 1.24 -14.62
C TRP A 70 13.96 1.88 -14.46
N PRO A 71 13.46 2.20 -13.23
CA PRO A 71 12.18 2.89 -13.10
C PRO A 71 12.23 4.29 -13.71
N ASN A 72 11.10 4.73 -14.22
CA ASN A 72 10.96 6.07 -14.80
C ASN A 72 10.66 7.13 -13.73
N VAL A 73 11.51 7.17 -12.70
CA VAL A 73 11.50 8.14 -11.61
C VAL A 73 12.92 8.62 -11.35
N HIS A 74 13.06 9.89 -10.98
CA HIS A 74 14.33 10.54 -10.75
C HIS A 74 14.35 11.19 -9.38
N TYR A 75 15.29 10.78 -8.54
CA TYR A 75 15.48 11.28 -7.18
C TYR A 75 16.97 11.30 -6.81
N PRO A 76 17.39 12.14 -5.86
CA PRO A 76 18.75 12.10 -5.34
C PRO A 76 19.10 10.72 -4.76
N LYS A 77 20.36 10.31 -4.89
CA LYS A 77 20.82 9.05 -4.30
C LYS A 77 20.52 9.00 -2.81
N ILE A 78 19.92 7.92 -2.37
CA ILE A 78 19.59 7.71 -0.95
C ILE A 78 20.88 7.41 -0.18
N ASP A 79 21.14 8.14 0.90
CA ASP A 79 22.19 7.79 1.85
C ASP A 79 21.64 6.86 2.94
N PHE A 80 21.83 5.56 2.75
CA PHE A 80 21.38 4.54 3.70
C PHE A 80 22.10 4.62 5.05
N ASN A 81 23.19 5.39 5.18
CA ASN A 81 23.88 5.62 6.45
C ASN A 81 23.27 6.78 7.25
N ASP A 82 22.43 7.60 6.63
CA ASP A 82 21.75 8.72 7.30
C ASP A 82 20.31 8.38 7.73
N ILE A 83 19.90 7.12 7.63
CA ILE A 83 18.56 6.64 8.00
C ILE A 83 18.58 5.98 9.38
N ILE A 84 17.56 6.25 10.20
CA ILE A 84 17.26 5.50 11.43
C ILE A 84 16.31 4.36 11.07
N TYR A 85 16.73 3.10 11.31
CA TYR A 85 16.02 1.89 10.90
C TYR A 85 15.05 1.35 11.94
N TYR A 86 15.04 1.90 13.14
CA TYR A 86 14.14 1.53 14.20
C TYR A 86 13.84 2.74 15.07
N SER A 87 12.56 3.03 15.25
CA SER A 87 12.04 4.02 16.19
C SER A 87 10.76 3.47 16.82
N ALA A 88 10.68 3.47 18.12
CA ALA A 88 9.51 2.99 18.85
C ALA A 88 9.14 4.00 19.93
N PRO A 89 7.83 4.27 20.18
CA PRO A 89 7.41 5.00 21.36
C PRO A 89 8.00 4.35 22.62
N LYS A 90 8.47 5.15 23.59
CA LYS A 90 8.98 4.60 24.85
C LYS A 90 7.90 3.74 25.51
N ALA A 91 8.22 2.48 25.76
CA ALA A 91 7.29 1.46 26.21
C ALA A 91 6.59 1.88 27.51
N LYS A 92 5.27 2.00 27.48
CA LYS A 92 4.40 1.90 28.65
C LYS A 92 3.84 0.47 28.71
N PRO A 93 3.41 -0.04 29.90
CA PRO A 93 2.94 -1.41 30.03
C PRO A 93 1.81 -1.75 29.06
N VAL A 94 1.70 -3.03 28.69
CA VAL A 94 0.65 -3.56 27.82
C VAL A 94 -0.72 -3.11 28.33
N LEU A 95 -1.44 -2.36 27.56
CA LEU A 95 -2.71 -1.76 27.96
C LEU A 95 -3.86 -2.72 27.66
N ASN A 96 -4.71 -2.93 28.65
CA ASN A 96 -5.88 -3.82 28.52
C ASN A 96 -7.12 -3.10 27.94
N SER A 97 -7.11 -1.75 27.91
CA SER A 97 -8.19 -0.95 27.34
C SER A 97 -7.69 0.28 26.58
N LEU A 98 -8.54 0.86 25.72
CA LEU A 98 -8.28 2.11 25.00
C LEU A 98 -8.16 3.33 25.93
N ASP A 99 -8.77 3.24 27.12
CA ASP A 99 -8.77 4.34 28.10
C ASP A 99 -7.40 4.47 28.80
N GLU A 100 -6.56 3.44 28.69
CA GLU A 100 -5.19 3.40 29.23
C GLU A 100 -4.14 3.88 28.22
N LEU A 101 -4.55 4.21 26.96
CA LEU A 101 -3.66 4.78 25.95
C LEU A 101 -3.07 6.11 26.42
N ASP A 102 -1.79 6.31 26.07
CA ASP A 102 -1.17 7.63 26.23
C ASP A 102 -2.05 8.71 25.61
N PRO A 103 -2.38 9.80 26.33
CA PRO A 103 -3.23 10.87 25.83
C PRO A 103 -2.76 11.44 24.48
N GLU A 104 -1.45 11.51 24.22
CA GLU A 104 -0.88 11.99 22.95
C GLU A 104 -1.09 11.02 21.81
N ILE A 105 -0.95 9.70 22.09
CA ILE A 105 -1.26 8.66 21.12
C ILE A 105 -2.76 8.65 20.80
N LYS A 106 -3.61 8.75 21.82
CA LYS A 106 -5.06 8.84 21.66
C LYS A 106 -5.45 10.07 20.83
N ALA A 107 -4.92 11.25 21.18
CA ALA A 107 -5.13 12.47 20.42
C ALA A 107 -4.64 12.38 18.97
N THR A 108 -3.57 11.61 18.73
CA THR A 108 -3.06 11.34 17.38
C THR A 108 -4.09 10.53 16.58
N PHE A 109 -4.66 9.48 17.15
CA PHE A 109 -5.70 8.67 16.49
C PHE A 109 -6.98 9.46 16.22
N ASP A 110 -7.42 10.28 17.19
CA ASP A 110 -8.59 11.14 17.03
C ASP A 110 -8.39 12.16 15.89
N LYS A 111 -7.21 12.80 15.82
CA LYS A 111 -6.85 13.71 14.72
C LYS A 111 -6.78 13.01 13.36
N LEU A 112 -6.39 11.75 13.32
CA LEU A 112 -6.36 10.95 12.09
C LEU A 112 -7.77 10.52 11.64
N GLY A 113 -8.79 10.76 12.48
CA GLY A 113 -10.15 10.27 12.24
C GLY A 113 -10.25 8.73 12.40
N ILE A 114 -9.25 8.13 13.05
CA ILE A 114 -9.29 6.73 13.47
C ILE A 114 -10.04 6.70 14.81
N SER A 115 -11.36 6.90 14.76
CA SER A 115 -12.20 6.73 15.94
C SER A 115 -12.23 5.25 16.31
N LEU A 116 -11.32 4.86 17.19
CA LEU A 116 -11.22 3.49 17.70
C LEU A 116 -12.51 3.04 18.40
N GLU A 117 -13.34 3.97 18.86
CA GLU A 117 -14.62 3.69 19.49
C GLU A 117 -15.82 3.68 18.54
N GLU A 118 -15.87 4.57 17.55
CA GLU A 118 -16.93 4.59 16.54
C GLU A 118 -16.79 3.45 15.55
N GLN A 119 -15.57 3.09 15.15
CA GLN A 119 -15.32 1.92 14.29
C GLN A 119 -15.70 0.61 14.99
N LYS A 120 -15.57 0.51 16.31
CA LYS A 120 -16.10 -0.63 17.09
C LYS A 120 -17.62 -0.79 16.97
N ARG A 121 -18.36 0.28 16.79
CA ARG A 121 -19.83 0.27 16.87
C ARG A 121 -20.56 0.20 15.53
N LEU A 122 -20.01 0.72 14.45
CA LEU A 122 -20.75 1.00 13.23
C LEU A 122 -20.29 0.25 11.98
N SER A 123 -19.05 -0.20 11.86
CA SER A 123 -18.52 -0.72 10.59
C SER A 123 -18.17 -2.21 10.57
N GLY A 124 -18.06 -2.88 11.72
CA GLY A 124 -17.60 -4.28 11.74
C GLY A 124 -16.19 -4.46 11.13
N VAL A 125 -15.30 -3.49 11.34
CA VAL A 125 -13.91 -3.52 10.87
C VAL A 125 -12.98 -3.78 12.05
N ALA A 126 -12.09 -4.77 11.93
CA ALA A 126 -11.00 -4.97 12.88
C ALA A 126 -9.79 -4.15 12.45
N VAL A 127 -9.23 -3.38 13.37
CA VAL A 127 -8.12 -2.45 13.09
C VAL A 127 -6.88 -2.80 13.89
N ASP A 128 -5.73 -2.82 13.23
CA ASP A 128 -4.39 -2.80 13.83
C ASP A 128 -3.73 -1.45 13.50
N ALA A 129 -3.18 -0.77 14.50
CA ALA A 129 -2.57 0.54 14.33
C ALA A 129 -1.08 0.49 14.66
N VAL A 130 -0.26 0.87 13.68
CA VAL A 130 1.22 0.85 13.76
C VAL A 130 1.75 2.28 13.66
N ILE A 131 2.52 2.70 14.68
CA ILE A 131 3.23 3.98 14.69
C ILE A 131 4.73 3.71 14.69
N ASP A 132 5.44 4.26 13.67
CA ASP A 132 6.85 4.00 13.41
C ASP A 132 7.13 2.47 13.36
N SER A 133 7.81 1.93 14.34
CA SER A 133 8.28 0.53 14.37
C SER A 133 7.47 -0.40 15.29
N VAL A 134 6.30 0.02 15.79
CA VAL A 134 5.55 -0.76 16.81
C VAL A 134 4.05 -0.71 16.58
N SER A 135 3.40 -1.89 16.61
CA SER A 135 1.94 -1.97 16.74
C SER A 135 1.52 -1.50 18.13
N VAL A 136 0.54 -0.60 18.14
CA VAL A 136 0.02 0.00 19.37
C VAL A 136 -1.19 -0.76 19.89
N LYS A 137 -2.04 -1.27 18.98
CA LYS A 137 -3.23 -2.03 19.35
C LYS A 137 -3.89 -2.75 18.17
N THR A 138 -4.37 -3.98 18.43
CA THR A 138 -5.26 -4.75 17.55
C THR A 138 -6.65 -4.89 18.20
N THR A 139 -7.71 -4.58 17.46
CA THR A 139 -9.10 -4.68 17.92
C THR A 139 -9.73 -6.02 17.49
N PHE A 140 -10.83 -6.43 18.14
CA PHE A 140 -11.61 -7.65 17.84
C PHE A 140 -10.82 -8.98 17.91
N ARG A 141 -9.67 -9.00 18.55
CA ARG A 141 -8.80 -10.18 18.63
C ARG A 141 -9.52 -11.43 19.18
N GLU A 142 -10.31 -11.27 20.24
CA GLU A 142 -11.05 -12.38 20.84
C GLU A 142 -12.12 -12.94 19.91
N ALA A 143 -12.94 -12.07 19.31
CA ALA A 143 -14.01 -12.50 18.38
C ALA A 143 -13.46 -13.18 17.12
N LEU A 144 -12.32 -12.73 16.60
CA LEU A 144 -11.63 -13.38 15.49
C LEU A 144 -11.01 -14.72 15.94
N GLY A 145 -10.45 -14.77 17.15
CA GLY A 145 -9.84 -15.95 17.74
C GLY A 145 -10.84 -17.10 17.95
N GLU A 146 -12.11 -16.81 18.29
CA GLU A 146 -13.19 -17.81 18.37
C GLU A 146 -13.42 -18.56 17.02
N LEU A 147 -13.13 -17.89 15.91
CA LEU A 147 -13.18 -18.49 14.57
C LEU A 147 -11.85 -19.13 14.16
N GLY A 148 -10.83 -19.09 15.02
CA GLY A 148 -9.47 -19.52 14.74
C GLY A 148 -8.69 -18.58 13.82
N ILE A 149 -9.21 -17.37 13.54
CA ILE A 149 -8.52 -16.34 12.78
C ILE A 149 -7.46 -15.70 13.65
N ILE A 150 -6.22 -15.63 13.12
CA ILE A 150 -5.13 -14.89 13.74
C ILE A 150 -5.01 -13.56 13.01
N PHE A 151 -5.19 -12.45 13.72
CA PHE A 151 -4.92 -11.11 13.23
C PHE A 151 -4.21 -10.33 14.34
N CYS A 152 -2.93 -10.09 14.14
CA CYS A 152 -2.08 -9.45 15.14
C CYS A 152 -0.88 -8.78 14.48
N SER A 153 -0.06 -8.08 15.26
CA SER A 153 1.20 -7.55 14.76
C SER A 153 2.14 -8.68 14.34
N PHE A 154 3.05 -8.38 13.40
CA PHE A 154 4.04 -9.37 12.98
C PHE A 154 4.95 -9.80 14.13
N SER A 155 5.29 -8.87 15.02
CA SER A 155 6.11 -9.13 16.22
C SER A 155 5.44 -10.11 17.18
N GLU A 156 4.12 -9.99 17.41
CA GLU A 156 3.36 -10.95 18.21
C GLU A 156 3.29 -12.31 17.53
N ALA A 157 3.04 -12.34 16.22
CA ALA A 157 2.98 -13.59 15.46
C ALA A 157 4.28 -14.39 15.53
N VAL A 158 5.44 -13.71 15.50
CA VAL A 158 6.75 -14.36 15.66
C VAL A 158 6.91 -15.03 17.01
N GLN A 159 6.30 -14.48 18.07
CA GLN A 159 6.40 -15.03 19.42
C GLN A 159 5.34 -16.09 19.69
N GLU A 160 4.09 -15.84 19.30
CA GLU A 160 2.95 -16.71 19.63
C GLU A 160 2.73 -17.83 18.60
N HIS A 161 3.11 -17.60 17.33
CA HIS A 161 2.90 -18.52 16.20
C HIS A 161 4.18 -18.73 15.36
N PRO A 162 5.37 -18.97 15.98
CA PRO A 162 6.66 -18.97 15.28
C PRO A 162 6.72 -19.98 14.13
N GLU A 163 6.07 -21.13 14.23
CA GLU A 163 6.10 -22.16 13.19
C GLU A 163 5.33 -21.73 11.94
N LEU A 164 4.17 -21.05 12.10
CA LEU A 164 3.41 -20.50 10.99
C LEU A 164 4.22 -19.41 10.29
N VAL A 165 4.77 -18.48 11.05
CA VAL A 165 5.60 -17.41 10.47
C VAL A 165 6.79 -17.99 9.74
N LYS A 166 7.52 -18.94 10.35
CA LYS A 166 8.68 -19.59 9.73
C LYS A 166 8.35 -20.34 8.44
N GLN A 167 7.15 -20.94 8.38
CA GLN A 167 6.68 -21.65 7.19
C GLN A 167 6.43 -20.72 6.00
N TYR A 168 5.89 -19.52 6.25
CA TYR A 168 5.38 -18.68 5.17
C TYR A 168 6.23 -17.43 4.88
N ILE A 169 6.99 -16.89 5.85
CA ILE A 169 7.83 -15.71 5.61
C ILE A 169 8.83 -15.94 4.48
N GLY A 170 8.85 -15.04 3.52
CA GLY A 170 9.75 -15.14 2.37
C GLY A 170 9.37 -16.22 1.35
N SER A 171 8.23 -16.91 1.52
CA SER A 171 7.76 -17.92 0.58
C SER A 171 7.20 -17.32 -0.71
N VAL A 172 6.72 -16.09 -0.66
CA VAL A 172 6.18 -15.36 -1.80
C VAL A 172 7.07 -14.18 -2.18
N VAL A 173 7.66 -13.49 -1.21
CA VAL A 173 8.69 -12.47 -1.41
C VAL A 173 9.98 -12.92 -0.73
N PRO A 174 10.82 -13.73 -1.40
CA PRO A 174 12.11 -14.11 -0.84
C PRO A 174 13.00 -12.87 -0.62
N SER A 175 13.92 -12.97 0.31
CA SER A 175 14.89 -11.89 0.58
C SER A 175 15.78 -11.53 -0.62
N THR A 176 15.66 -12.28 -1.72
CA THR A 176 16.38 -12.08 -2.98
C THR A 176 15.49 -11.54 -4.10
N ASP A 177 14.22 -11.18 -3.83
CA ASP A 177 13.28 -10.72 -4.86
C ASP A 177 13.77 -9.45 -5.56
N ASN A 178 14.11 -8.43 -4.80
CA ASN A 178 14.67 -7.17 -5.31
C ASN A 178 15.40 -6.41 -4.20
N TYR A 179 16.06 -5.30 -4.56
CA TYR A 179 16.87 -4.48 -3.68
C TYR A 179 16.15 -4.04 -2.40
N TYR A 180 14.93 -3.47 -2.53
CA TYR A 180 14.16 -2.98 -1.39
C TYR A 180 13.47 -4.10 -0.60
N ALA A 181 13.16 -5.23 -1.22
CA ALA A 181 12.69 -6.41 -0.50
C ALA A 181 13.80 -7.05 0.33
N ALA A 182 15.05 -7.06 -0.16
CA ALA A 182 16.22 -7.48 0.59
C ALA A 182 16.48 -6.56 1.78
N LEU A 183 16.45 -5.24 1.57
CA LEU A 183 16.56 -4.23 2.62
C LEU A 183 15.46 -4.42 3.68
N ASN A 184 14.18 -4.48 3.27
CA ASN A 184 13.08 -4.73 4.19
C ASN A 184 13.30 -6.02 4.98
N SER A 185 13.69 -7.10 4.33
CA SER A 185 13.95 -8.38 5.00
C SER A 185 15.00 -8.28 6.10
N ALA A 186 15.98 -7.40 5.94
CA ALA A 186 17.00 -7.18 6.97
C ALA A 186 16.49 -6.34 8.16
N VAL A 187 15.64 -5.34 7.90
CA VAL A 187 15.35 -4.28 8.90
C VAL A 187 13.87 -4.10 9.25
N PHE A 188 12.92 -4.85 8.67
CA PHE A 188 11.52 -4.66 9.00
C PHE A 188 11.31 -4.73 10.52
N SER A 189 10.52 -3.80 11.04
CA SER A 189 10.36 -3.67 12.49
C SER A 189 9.02 -4.16 12.99
N ASP A 190 7.98 -3.99 12.19
CA ASP A 190 6.66 -4.56 12.45
C ASP A 190 5.85 -4.69 11.15
N GLY A 191 4.57 -4.92 11.27
CA GLY A 191 3.61 -5.11 10.20
C GLY A 191 2.45 -5.96 10.68
N SER A 192 1.69 -6.54 9.76
CA SER A 192 0.54 -7.36 10.10
C SER A 192 0.75 -8.82 9.75
N PHE A 193 0.29 -9.68 10.63
CA PHE A 193 0.13 -11.10 10.37
C PHE A 193 -1.34 -11.48 10.38
N CYS A 194 -1.80 -12.11 9.30
CA CYS A 194 -3.17 -12.55 9.15
C CYS A 194 -3.20 -14.00 8.66
N TYR A 195 -3.83 -14.88 9.46
CA TYR A 195 -4.04 -16.28 9.10
C TYR A 195 -5.54 -16.61 9.19
N ILE A 196 -6.10 -17.08 8.08
CA ILE A 196 -7.51 -17.49 8.00
C ILE A 196 -7.57 -19.00 7.84
N PRO A 197 -8.18 -19.72 8.82
CA PRO A 197 -8.25 -21.17 8.79
C PRO A 197 -9.10 -21.71 7.63
N LYS A 198 -8.93 -22.99 7.37
CA LYS A 198 -9.67 -23.72 6.32
C LYS A 198 -11.18 -23.55 6.45
N GLY A 199 -11.83 -23.15 5.36
CA GLY A 199 -13.29 -23.00 5.25
C GLY A 199 -13.86 -21.79 5.96
N VAL A 200 -13.03 -20.97 6.61
CA VAL A 200 -13.49 -19.79 7.36
C VAL A 200 -13.59 -18.58 6.42
N ARG A 201 -14.74 -17.93 6.45
CA ARG A 201 -14.94 -16.61 5.85
C ARG A 201 -14.84 -15.55 6.94
N CYS A 202 -13.84 -14.67 6.85
CA CYS A 202 -13.72 -13.57 7.81
C CYS A 202 -14.98 -12.71 7.78
N PRO A 203 -15.67 -12.54 8.93
CA PRO A 203 -16.99 -11.90 8.97
C PRO A 203 -16.91 -10.37 8.86
N MET A 204 -15.71 -9.80 8.94
CA MET A 204 -15.47 -8.35 8.93
C MET A 204 -14.26 -8.00 8.08
N GLU A 205 -14.18 -6.73 7.68
CA GLU A 205 -12.96 -6.19 7.06
C GLU A 205 -11.83 -6.12 8.11
N LEU A 206 -10.64 -6.54 7.73
CA LEU A 206 -9.43 -6.33 8.53
C LEU A 206 -8.71 -5.10 8.01
N SER A 207 -8.25 -4.24 8.90
CA SER A 207 -7.55 -3.01 8.50
C SER A 207 -6.28 -2.81 9.32
N THR A 208 -5.20 -2.42 8.65
CA THR A 208 -4.00 -1.92 9.32
C THR A 208 -3.72 -0.50 8.87
N TYR A 209 -3.41 0.35 9.84
CA TYR A 209 -3.08 1.73 9.61
C TYR A 209 -1.63 2.00 10.03
N PHE A 210 -0.82 2.46 9.07
CA PHE A 210 0.59 2.78 9.30
C PHE A 210 0.81 4.30 9.32
N ARG A 211 1.58 4.77 10.31
CA ARG A 211 1.99 6.17 10.40
C ARG A 211 3.48 6.29 10.70
N ILE A 212 4.20 6.98 9.84
CA ILE A 212 5.53 7.50 10.15
C ILE A 212 5.34 8.74 11.02
N ASN A 213 6.04 8.84 12.14
CA ASN A 213 5.97 10.02 13.01
C ASN A 213 7.35 10.63 13.30
N SER A 214 8.38 9.82 13.48
CA SER A 214 9.72 10.28 13.87
C SER A 214 10.52 10.84 12.68
N ALA A 215 11.28 11.92 12.91
CA ALA A 215 12.17 12.51 11.90
C ALA A 215 13.39 11.62 11.61
N GLY A 216 13.92 11.68 10.39
CA GLY A 216 15.10 10.91 9.96
C GLY A 216 14.92 9.40 9.98
N THR A 217 13.70 8.89 10.19
CA THR A 217 13.42 7.46 10.23
C THR A 217 12.93 6.96 8.88
N GLY A 218 13.36 5.74 8.52
CA GLY A 218 12.70 4.96 7.49
C GLY A 218 11.57 4.11 8.09
N GLN A 219 10.59 3.77 7.27
CA GLN A 219 9.49 2.88 7.63
C GLN A 219 9.61 1.58 6.83
N PHE A 220 9.65 0.46 7.55
CA PHE A 220 9.91 -0.86 6.97
C PHE A 220 8.93 -1.88 7.54
N GLU A 221 7.73 -1.95 6.97
CA GLU A 221 6.71 -2.92 7.40
C GLU A 221 6.78 -4.20 6.58
N ARG A 222 6.35 -5.29 7.20
CA ARG A 222 6.14 -6.57 6.54
C ARG A 222 4.80 -7.17 6.88
N THR A 223 3.92 -7.27 5.90
CA THR A 223 2.60 -7.88 6.05
C THR A 223 2.60 -9.28 5.43
N LEU A 224 2.09 -10.27 6.17
CA LEU A 224 1.95 -11.63 5.70
C LEU A 224 0.50 -12.10 5.90
N ILE A 225 -0.17 -12.44 4.81
CA ILE A 225 -1.54 -12.96 4.80
C ILE A 225 -1.53 -14.39 4.26
N VAL A 226 -2.05 -15.32 5.06
CA VAL A 226 -2.23 -16.72 4.68
C VAL A 226 -3.71 -17.05 4.72
N ALA A 227 -4.27 -17.44 3.59
CA ALA A 227 -5.64 -17.91 3.47
C ALA A 227 -5.65 -19.40 3.12
N GLU A 228 -6.11 -20.22 4.07
CA GLU A 228 -6.21 -21.67 3.93
C GLU A 228 -7.32 -22.07 2.95
N GLU A 229 -7.44 -23.35 2.66
CA GLU A 229 -8.41 -23.90 1.71
C GLU A 229 -9.84 -23.40 1.98
N GLY A 230 -10.48 -22.77 0.97
CA GLY A 230 -11.84 -22.22 1.05
C GLY A 230 -11.99 -20.98 1.92
N ALA A 231 -10.89 -20.41 2.40
CA ALA A 231 -10.91 -19.21 3.25
C ALA A 231 -11.21 -17.94 2.46
N TYR A 232 -11.78 -16.94 3.14
CA TYR A 232 -12.02 -15.61 2.58
C TYR A 232 -11.58 -14.53 3.55
N VAL A 233 -10.88 -13.53 3.05
CA VAL A 233 -10.55 -12.31 3.78
C VAL A 233 -10.55 -11.09 2.88
N SER A 234 -11.07 -9.99 3.39
CA SER A 234 -10.88 -8.64 2.86
C SER A 234 -10.02 -7.84 3.83
N TYR A 235 -8.92 -7.31 3.32
CA TYR A 235 -7.90 -6.61 4.11
C TYR A 235 -7.63 -5.24 3.50
N LEU A 236 -7.54 -4.23 4.35
CA LEU A 236 -7.25 -2.86 3.98
C LEU A 236 -5.98 -2.34 4.65
N GLU A 237 -5.18 -1.63 3.90
CA GLU A 237 -4.00 -0.91 4.38
C GLU A 237 -4.19 0.60 4.16
N GLY A 238 -4.10 1.37 5.24
CA GLY A 238 -4.04 2.83 5.21
C GLY A 238 -2.66 3.31 5.66
N CYS A 239 -2.12 4.35 4.98
CA CYS A 239 -0.80 4.88 5.29
C CYS A 239 -0.79 6.41 5.25
N THR A 240 -0.13 7.04 6.25
CA THR A 240 0.09 8.50 6.28
C THR A 240 1.46 8.87 6.85
N ALA A 241 1.92 10.09 6.56
CA ALA A 241 3.10 10.69 7.16
C ALA A 241 2.89 12.19 7.42
N PRO A 242 3.60 12.79 8.41
CA PRO A 242 3.59 14.22 8.64
C PRO A 242 4.31 14.99 7.54
N MET A 243 4.04 16.29 7.44
CA MET A 243 4.81 17.19 6.59
C MET A 243 6.21 17.43 7.18
N ARG A 244 7.25 17.16 6.39
CA ARG A 244 8.65 17.42 6.76
C ARG A 244 9.44 17.87 5.56
N ASP A 245 10.42 18.77 5.78
CA ASP A 245 11.33 19.27 4.75
C ASP A 245 12.43 18.24 4.35
N GLU A 246 12.36 17.04 4.86
CA GLU A 246 13.27 15.93 4.56
C GLU A 246 12.57 14.83 3.76
N ASN A 247 13.33 14.10 2.98
CA ASN A 247 12.82 12.89 2.33
C ASN A 247 12.91 11.71 3.30
N GLN A 248 11.84 10.93 3.40
CA GLN A 248 11.79 9.73 4.22
C GLN A 248 11.53 8.50 3.36
N LEU A 249 12.27 7.42 3.62
CA LEU A 249 12.12 6.17 2.89
C LEU A 249 11.05 5.29 3.55
N HIS A 250 10.04 4.92 2.75
CA HIS A 250 9.11 3.86 3.07
C HIS A 250 9.36 2.66 2.14
N ALA A 251 9.80 1.54 2.70
CA ALA A 251 10.07 0.33 1.93
C ALA A 251 9.38 -0.87 2.59
N ALA A 252 8.14 -1.13 2.18
CA ALA A 252 7.31 -2.19 2.73
C ALA A 252 7.30 -3.45 1.86
N VAL A 253 6.99 -4.58 2.51
CA VAL A 253 6.76 -5.86 1.83
C VAL A 253 5.41 -6.44 2.24
N VAL A 254 4.65 -6.91 1.25
CA VAL A 254 3.39 -7.64 1.47
C VAL A 254 3.46 -8.98 0.75
N GLU A 255 3.21 -10.05 1.52
CA GLU A 255 3.12 -11.42 1.02
C GLU A 255 1.70 -11.95 1.23
N ILE A 256 1.09 -12.48 0.16
CA ILE A 256 -0.20 -13.18 0.24
C ILE A 256 -0.04 -14.59 -0.29
N TYR A 257 -0.43 -15.56 0.54
CA TYR A 257 -0.44 -16.97 0.17
C TYR A 257 -1.89 -17.48 0.18
N ALA A 258 -2.43 -17.86 -0.98
CA ALA A 258 -3.79 -18.34 -1.12
C ALA A 258 -3.81 -19.83 -1.51
N HIS A 259 -4.37 -20.67 -0.63
CA HIS A 259 -4.57 -22.09 -0.86
C HIS A 259 -5.76 -22.35 -1.80
N GLN A 260 -6.15 -23.62 -1.99
CA GLN A 260 -7.23 -23.99 -2.88
C GLN A 260 -8.55 -23.33 -2.49
N ASP A 261 -9.31 -22.79 -3.47
CA ASP A 261 -10.58 -22.11 -3.31
C ASP A 261 -10.53 -20.89 -2.36
N ALA A 262 -9.34 -20.48 -1.90
CA ALA A 262 -9.16 -19.32 -1.05
C ALA A 262 -9.29 -18.01 -1.85
N GLN A 263 -9.84 -16.98 -1.21
CA GLN A 263 -10.02 -15.67 -1.81
C GLN A 263 -9.48 -14.58 -0.88
N VAL A 264 -8.56 -13.77 -1.38
CA VAL A 264 -8.00 -12.63 -0.66
C VAL A 264 -8.24 -11.35 -1.45
N LYS A 265 -8.91 -10.41 -0.84
CA LYS A 265 -9.06 -9.04 -1.34
C LYS A 265 -8.16 -8.13 -0.52
N TYR A 266 -7.22 -7.46 -1.16
CA TYR A 266 -6.30 -6.52 -0.50
C TYR A 266 -6.46 -5.14 -1.10
N SER A 267 -6.87 -4.21 -0.27
CA SER A 267 -7.07 -2.81 -0.66
C SER A 267 -6.06 -1.91 0.03
N THR A 268 -5.56 -0.89 -0.69
CA THR A 268 -4.66 0.13 -0.15
C THR A 268 -5.22 1.51 -0.47
N VAL A 269 -5.31 2.36 0.53
CA VAL A 269 -5.52 3.80 0.35
C VAL A 269 -4.34 4.51 1.00
N GLN A 270 -3.48 5.11 0.18
CA GLN A 270 -2.25 5.77 0.65
C GLN A 270 -2.35 7.28 0.47
N ASN A 271 -2.04 7.99 1.54
CA ASN A 271 -1.99 9.43 1.58
C ASN A 271 -0.69 9.89 2.26
N TRP A 272 0.39 9.80 1.52
CA TRP A 272 1.69 10.23 1.97
C TRP A 272 1.90 11.74 1.76
N TYR A 273 2.85 12.32 2.47
CA TYR A 273 3.26 13.69 2.21
C TYR A 273 4.06 13.79 0.89
N PRO A 274 3.63 14.62 -0.06
CA PRO A 274 4.23 14.69 -1.41
C PRO A 274 5.49 15.55 -1.51
N GLY A 275 5.88 16.24 -0.47
CA GLY A 275 6.80 17.38 -0.51
C GLY A 275 6.07 18.71 -0.62
N ASP A 276 6.82 19.81 -0.55
CA ASP A 276 6.30 21.17 -0.65
C ASP A 276 6.00 21.58 -2.12
N LYS A 277 5.57 22.84 -2.31
CA LYS A 277 5.22 23.37 -3.65
C LYS A 277 6.44 23.48 -4.58
N GLU A 278 7.64 23.48 -4.03
CA GLU A 278 8.92 23.49 -4.74
C GLU A 278 9.45 22.07 -5.01
N GLY A 279 8.78 21.03 -4.50
CA GLY A 279 9.17 19.62 -4.63
C GLY A 279 10.23 19.17 -3.64
N LYS A 280 10.41 19.90 -2.51
CA LYS A 280 11.35 19.56 -1.44
C LYS A 280 10.67 18.68 -0.39
N GLY A 281 11.40 17.69 0.13
CA GLY A 281 10.88 16.75 1.12
C GLY A 281 9.97 15.68 0.52
N GLY A 282 9.18 15.06 1.37
CA GLY A 282 8.18 14.06 0.98
C GLY A 282 8.68 12.62 1.03
N ILE A 283 7.74 11.70 0.87
CA ILE A 283 7.99 10.27 1.06
C ILE A 283 8.46 9.61 -0.23
N TYR A 284 9.50 8.78 -0.14
CA TYR A 284 9.90 7.80 -1.15
C TYR A 284 9.23 6.47 -0.81
N ASN A 285 8.20 6.14 -1.57
CA ASN A 285 7.32 5.00 -1.32
C ASN A 285 7.66 3.83 -2.25
N PHE A 286 8.54 2.95 -1.79
CA PHE A 286 9.06 1.80 -2.53
C PHE A 286 8.53 0.49 -1.95
N VAL A 287 7.48 -0.07 -2.55
CA VAL A 287 6.74 -1.18 -1.97
C VAL A 287 6.77 -2.42 -2.86
N THR A 288 7.07 -3.56 -2.26
CA THR A 288 7.03 -4.87 -2.91
C THR A 288 5.82 -5.66 -2.40
N LYS A 289 4.82 -5.87 -3.27
CA LYS A 289 3.63 -6.69 -2.97
C LYS A 289 3.60 -7.90 -3.90
N ARG A 290 3.47 -9.11 -3.34
CA ARG A 290 3.37 -10.35 -4.11
C ARG A 290 2.25 -11.22 -3.57
N GLY A 291 1.42 -11.75 -4.47
CA GLY A 291 0.41 -12.74 -4.16
C GLY A 291 0.67 -14.05 -4.90
N LEU A 292 0.56 -15.16 -4.20
CA LEU A 292 0.65 -16.50 -4.76
C LEU A 292 -0.71 -17.19 -4.67
N CYS A 293 -1.37 -17.34 -5.80
CA CYS A 293 -2.49 -18.25 -6.00
C CYS A 293 -1.96 -19.68 -6.12
N TYR A 294 -1.65 -20.28 -4.96
CA TYR A 294 -1.02 -21.62 -4.90
C TYR A 294 -1.98 -22.74 -5.29
N GLY A 295 -3.19 -22.70 -4.74
CA GLY A 295 -4.22 -23.72 -4.93
C GLY A 295 -5.11 -23.47 -6.14
N LYS A 296 -5.84 -24.52 -6.58
CA LYS A 296 -6.85 -24.40 -7.65
C LYS A 296 -7.95 -23.43 -7.23
N HIS A 297 -8.52 -22.70 -8.20
CA HIS A 297 -9.62 -21.73 -8.04
C HIS A 297 -9.35 -20.63 -7.01
N SER A 298 -8.12 -20.50 -6.51
CA SER A 298 -7.76 -19.40 -5.62
C SER A 298 -7.83 -18.06 -6.33
N LYS A 299 -8.14 -16.99 -5.56
CA LYS A 299 -8.27 -15.65 -6.09
C LYS A 299 -7.55 -14.64 -5.23
N ILE A 300 -6.76 -13.77 -5.85
CA ILE A 300 -6.16 -12.59 -5.20
C ILE A 300 -6.55 -11.36 -6.00
N SER A 301 -7.13 -10.37 -5.32
CA SER A 301 -7.51 -9.08 -5.88
C SER A 301 -6.78 -7.96 -5.16
N TRP A 302 -6.00 -7.19 -5.90
CA TRP A 302 -5.37 -5.95 -5.45
C TRP A 302 -6.21 -4.76 -5.87
N THR A 303 -6.58 -3.90 -4.92
CA THR A 303 -7.17 -2.60 -5.21
C THR A 303 -6.31 -1.52 -4.56
N GLN A 304 -5.84 -0.53 -5.31
CA GLN A 304 -5.01 0.52 -4.74
C GLN A 304 -5.38 1.91 -5.21
N VAL A 305 -5.37 2.84 -4.28
CA VAL A 305 -5.45 4.28 -4.52
C VAL A 305 -4.19 4.91 -3.95
N GLU A 306 -3.34 5.38 -4.86
CA GLU A 306 -2.05 5.97 -4.54
C GLU A 306 -2.15 7.47 -4.72
N THR A 307 -2.07 8.20 -3.62
CA THR A 307 -1.99 9.66 -3.60
C THR A 307 -0.84 10.10 -2.71
N GLY A 308 -0.36 11.32 -2.91
CA GLY A 308 0.80 11.79 -2.18
C GLY A 308 2.08 11.11 -2.65
N SER A 309 3.07 11.01 -1.77
CA SER A 309 4.47 10.62 -2.04
C SER A 309 5.18 11.53 -3.04
N ALA A 310 6.42 11.89 -2.74
CA ALA A 310 7.29 12.56 -3.72
C ALA A 310 7.64 11.60 -4.86
N ILE A 311 8.00 10.37 -4.50
CA ILE A 311 8.33 9.30 -5.44
C ILE A 311 7.53 8.04 -5.06
N THR A 312 6.79 7.47 -6.02
CA THR A 312 6.12 6.17 -5.84
C THR A 312 6.72 5.15 -6.80
N TRP A 313 7.13 4.02 -6.25
CA TRP A 313 7.65 2.89 -7.01
C TRP A 313 7.07 1.59 -6.47
N LYS A 314 6.05 1.05 -7.18
CA LYS A 314 5.22 -0.03 -6.63
C LYS A 314 4.59 -0.90 -7.71
N TYR A 315 4.90 -2.20 -7.66
CA TYR A 315 4.37 -3.19 -8.62
C TYR A 315 3.82 -4.42 -7.88
N PRO A 316 2.58 -4.42 -7.42
CA PRO A 316 1.93 -5.64 -6.95
C PRO A 316 1.95 -6.73 -8.00
N SER A 317 2.08 -7.98 -7.59
CA SER A 317 2.05 -9.08 -8.55
C SER A 317 1.15 -10.21 -8.07
N VAL A 318 0.64 -11.01 -9.03
CA VAL A 318 -0.04 -12.27 -8.74
C VAL A 318 0.61 -13.39 -9.56
N ILE A 319 1.04 -14.43 -8.85
CA ILE A 319 1.52 -15.67 -9.45
C ILE A 319 0.36 -16.67 -9.45
N LEU A 320 -0.19 -16.94 -10.61
CA LEU A 320 -1.33 -17.83 -10.85
C LEU A 320 -0.83 -19.24 -11.06
N LYS A 321 -0.52 -19.95 -9.96
CA LYS A 321 0.08 -21.28 -9.96
C LYS A 321 -0.97 -22.39 -10.04
N GLY A 322 -2.04 -22.26 -9.28
CA GLY A 322 -3.15 -23.21 -9.28
C GLY A 322 -3.99 -23.09 -10.56
N ASP A 323 -4.48 -24.21 -11.06
CA ASP A 323 -5.41 -24.20 -12.20
C ASP A 323 -6.68 -23.41 -11.85
N HIS A 324 -7.27 -22.71 -12.82
CA HIS A 324 -8.46 -21.87 -12.66
C HIS A 324 -8.30 -20.71 -11.66
N SER A 325 -7.08 -20.40 -11.23
CA SER A 325 -6.87 -19.26 -10.33
C SER A 325 -7.07 -17.92 -11.03
N ILE A 326 -7.40 -16.90 -10.24
CA ILE A 326 -7.79 -15.57 -10.70
C ILE A 326 -6.92 -14.52 -10.02
N GLY A 327 -6.35 -13.62 -10.82
CA GLY A 327 -5.63 -12.42 -10.35
C GLY A 327 -6.30 -11.15 -10.83
N GLU A 328 -6.54 -10.21 -9.94
CA GLU A 328 -7.13 -8.92 -10.30
C GLU A 328 -6.27 -7.79 -9.78
N PHE A 329 -6.21 -6.71 -10.55
CA PHE A 329 -5.54 -5.48 -10.17
C PHE A 329 -6.35 -4.28 -10.62
N TYR A 330 -6.79 -3.49 -9.66
CA TYR A 330 -7.51 -2.23 -9.84
C TYR A 330 -6.71 -1.11 -9.21
N SER A 331 -6.37 -0.07 -9.97
CA SER A 331 -5.46 0.98 -9.49
C SER A 331 -5.88 2.37 -9.95
N VAL A 332 -5.80 3.31 -9.03
CA VAL A 332 -5.76 4.75 -9.31
C VAL A 332 -4.42 5.28 -8.79
N ALA A 333 -3.64 5.92 -9.64
CA ALA A 333 -2.42 6.61 -9.26
C ALA A 333 -2.54 8.09 -9.64
N VAL A 334 -2.50 8.96 -8.62
CA VAL A 334 -2.63 10.41 -8.78
C VAL A 334 -1.32 11.09 -8.46
N THR A 335 -0.84 11.89 -9.39
CA THR A 335 0.36 12.71 -9.21
C THR A 335 0.06 14.17 -9.53
N ASN A 336 0.61 15.08 -8.75
CA ASN A 336 0.50 16.52 -8.93
C ASN A 336 1.85 17.20 -8.65
N ASN A 337 1.99 18.48 -8.97
CA ASN A 337 3.20 19.25 -8.76
C ASN A 337 4.46 18.55 -9.31
N PHE A 338 5.41 18.18 -8.46
CA PHE A 338 6.68 17.52 -8.83
C PHE A 338 6.70 16.02 -8.55
N GLN A 339 5.56 15.43 -8.15
CA GLN A 339 5.48 14.02 -7.85
C GLN A 339 5.82 13.15 -9.06
N GLN A 340 6.44 12.01 -8.80
CA GLN A 340 6.75 11.02 -9.82
C GLN A 340 6.26 9.64 -9.36
N ALA A 341 5.57 8.93 -10.23
CA ALA A 341 5.11 7.59 -9.97
C ALA A 341 5.50 6.65 -11.12
N ASP A 342 6.11 5.53 -10.80
CA ASP A 342 6.22 4.37 -11.70
C ASP A 342 5.54 3.20 -11.00
N THR A 343 4.27 2.99 -11.35
CA THR A 343 3.40 2.00 -10.74
C THR A 343 2.95 0.96 -11.76
N GLY A 344 2.27 -0.07 -11.31
CA GLY A 344 1.72 -1.07 -12.21
C GLY A 344 1.61 -2.43 -11.56
N THR A 345 1.65 -3.49 -12.38
CA THR A 345 1.42 -4.83 -11.86
C THR A 345 2.12 -5.91 -12.69
N LYS A 346 2.24 -7.10 -12.11
CA LYS A 346 2.74 -8.30 -12.80
C LYS A 346 1.75 -9.44 -12.62
N MET A 347 1.25 -10.00 -13.73
CA MET A 347 0.40 -11.19 -13.74
C MET A 347 1.15 -12.35 -14.39
N ILE A 348 1.44 -13.38 -13.60
CA ILE A 348 2.27 -14.51 -14.03
C ILE A 348 1.42 -15.78 -14.04
N HIS A 349 1.04 -16.26 -15.23
CA HIS A 349 0.21 -17.44 -15.42
C HIS A 349 1.08 -18.69 -15.55
N LEU A 350 0.93 -19.62 -14.59
CA LEU A 350 1.62 -20.91 -14.55
C LEU A 350 0.64 -22.07 -14.68
N GLY A 351 -0.55 -21.98 -14.05
CA GLY A 351 -1.61 -22.97 -14.10
C GLY A 351 -2.48 -22.85 -15.35
N LYS A 352 -3.31 -23.87 -15.60
CA LYS A 352 -4.26 -23.91 -16.72
C LYS A 352 -5.54 -23.14 -16.41
N ASN A 353 -6.21 -22.62 -17.44
CA ASN A 353 -7.47 -21.87 -17.33
C ASN A 353 -7.41 -20.70 -16.35
N THR A 354 -6.24 -20.15 -16.14
CA THR A 354 -6.03 -18.99 -15.24
C THR A 354 -6.52 -17.71 -15.89
N ARG A 355 -6.98 -16.77 -15.07
CA ARG A 355 -7.50 -15.48 -15.55
C ARG A 355 -6.86 -14.34 -14.80
N SER A 356 -6.59 -13.23 -15.52
CA SER A 356 -6.19 -11.98 -14.90
C SER A 356 -6.89 -10.78 -15.52
N THR A 357 -7.20 -9.80 -14.68
CA THR A 357 -7.78 -8.52 -15.06
C THR A 357 -6.94 -7.40 -14.50
N ILE A 358 -6.61 -6.42 -15.33
CA ILE A 358 -5.84 -5.25 -14.94
C ILE A 358 -6.63 -4.01 -15.39
N ILE A 359 -7.03 -3.17 -14.44
CA ILE A 359 -7.63 -1.86 -14.69
C ILE A 359 -6.78 -0.82 -13.96
N SER A 360 -6.07 0.01 -14.71
CA SER A 360 -5.19 1.04 -14.15
C SER A 360 -5.57 2.41 -14.68
N LYS A 361 -5.81 3.35 -13.77
CA LYS A 361 -6.14 4.74 -14.08
C LYS A 361 -5.04 5.65 -13.52
N GLY A 362 -4.31 6.30 -14.41
CA GLY A 362 -3.30 7.30 -14.06
C GLY A 362 -3.85 8.72 -14.21
N ILE A 363 -3.54 9.61 -13.26
CA ILE A 363 -3.91 11.03 -13.32
C ILE A 363 -2.66 11.86 -13.05
N SER A 364 -2.36 12.79 -13.94
CA SER A 364 -1.20 13.66 -13.81
C SER A 364 -1.60 15.11 -13.88
N GLY A 365 -1.18 15.92 -12.91
CA GLY A 365 -1.38 17.37 -12.86
C GLY A 365 -0.06 18.12 -12.66
N GLY A 366 -0.07 19.42 -12.79
CA GLY A 366 1.08 20.28 -12.56
C GLY A 366 2.28 19.95 -13.45
N LYS A 367 3.40 19.56 -12.84
CA LYS A 367 4.65 19.13 -13.50
C LYS A 367 4.95 17.64 -13.26
N SER A 368 4.00 16.89 -12.76
CA SER A 368 4.18 15.52 -12.35
C SER A 368 4.38 14.55 -13.51
N GLN A 369 4.96 13.39 -13.20
CA GLN A 369 5.19 12.30 -14.14
C GLN A 369 4.57 11.02 -13.60
N ASN A 370 3.67 10.41 -14.36
CA ASN A 370 3.00 9.17 -13.98
C ASN A 370 3.27 8.09 -15.01
N SER A 371 3.83 6.99 -14.57
CA SER A 371 4.17 5.86 -15.41
C SER A 371 3.40 4.62 -14.96
N TYR A 372 2.78 3.94 -15.91
CA TYR A 372 2.26 2.58 -15.73
C TYR A 372 3.21 1.56 -16.35
N ARG A 373 3.55 0.52 -15.58
CA ARG A 373 4.37 -0.58 -16.05
C ARG A 373 3.69 -1.92 -15.79
N GLY A 374 3.31 -2.63 -16.85
CA GLY A 374 2.59 -3.89 -16.77
C GLY A 374 3.41 -5.07 -17.32
N LEU A 375 3.49 -6.16 -16.56
CA LEU A 375 4.01 -7.44 -17.04
C LEU A 375 2.89 -8.48 -17.04
N VAL A 376 2.60 -9.06 -18.21
CA VAL A 376 1.79 -10.27 -18.33
C VAL A 376 2.65 -11.37 -18.91
N ARG A 377 2.92 -12.41 -18.09
CA ARG A 377 3.70 -13.58 -18.52
C ARG A 377 2.81 -14.81 -18.50
N ILE A 378 2.68 -15.48 -19.64
CA ILE A 378 1.95 -16.74 -19.78
C ILE A 378 2.96 -17.85 -20.11
N SER A 379 3.09 -18.81 -19.19
CA SER A 379 4.03 -19.91 -19.33
C SER A 379 3.55 -20.91 -20.39
N ARG A 380 4.48 -21.75 -20.89
CA ARG A 380 4.18 -22.79 -21.89
C ARG A 380 3.11 -23.78 -21.42
N LYS A 381 2.96 -23.99 -20.11
CA LYS A 381 2.03 -24.96 -19.50
C LYS A 381 0.67 -24.35 -19.14
N ALA A 382 0.52 -23.05 -19.24
CA ALA A 382 -0.70 -22.33 -18.87
C ALA A 382 -1.72 -22.33 -20.02
N ASP A 383 -2.26 -23.53 -20.33
CA ASP A 383 -3.26 -23.69 -21.38
C ASP A 383 -4.52 -22.89 -21.05
N GLN A 384 -5.16 -22.27 -22.07
CA GLN A 384 -6.39 -21.48 -21.94
C GLN A 384 -6.31 -20.32 -20.97
N ALA A 385 -5.10 -19.80 -20.70
CA ALA A 385 -4.93 -18.60 -19.86
C ALA A 385 -5.51 -17.37 -20.57
N ARG A 386 -6.14 -16.48 -19.80
CA ARG A 386 -6.73 -15.24 -20.30
C ARG A 386 -6.26 -14.06 -19.49
N ASN A 387 -5.90 -12.98 -20.19
CA ASN A 387 -5.63 -11.68 -19.59
C ASN A 387 -6.42 -10.59 -20.30
N PHE A 388 -6.97 -9.68 -19.51
CA PHE A 388 -7.49 -8.40 -19.96
C PHE A 388 -6.76 -7.29 -19.22
N SER A 389 -6.23 -6.30 -19.96
CA SER A 389 -5.51 -5.14 -19.40
C SER A 389 -6.02 -3.86 -20.03
N GLN A 390 -6.45 -2.93 -19.19
CA GLN A 390 -6.82 -1.57 -19.57
C GLN A 390 -6.02 -0.57 -18.76
N CYS A 391 -5.27 0.31 -19.42
CA CYS A 391 -4.38 1.28 -18.82
C CYS A 391 -4.68 2.66 -19.37
N ASP A 392 -5.42 3.46 -18.62
CA ASP A 392 -5.83 4.78 -19.06
C ASP A 392 -5.10 5.87 -18.29
N SER A 393 -4.73 6.93 -18.96
CA SER A 393 -4.08 8.10 -18.38
C SER A 393 -4.87 9.38 -18.71
N LEU A 394 -5.06 10.22 -17.67
CA LEU A 394 -5.72 11.51 -17.77
C LEU A 394 -4.73 12.62 -17.40
N LEU A 395 -4.56 13.58 -18.31
CA LEU A 395 -3.69 14.74 -18.11
C LEU A 395 -4.51 15.97 -17.73
N LEU A 396 -4.07 16.64 -16.65
CA LEU A 396 -4.63 17.90 -16.16
C LEU A 396 -3.59 19.02 -16.34
N GLY A 397 -3.48 19.55 -17.54
CA GLY A 397 -2.50 20.60 -17.85
C GLY A 397 -1.48 20.21 -18.92
N ASP A 398 -0.51 21.10 -19.16
CA ASP A 398 0.41 21.01 -20.32
C ASP A 398 1.82 20.55 -19.92
N LYS A 399 2.16 20.53 -18.62
CA LYS A 399 3.52 20.26 -18.14
C LYS A 399 3.65 18.90 -17.44
N CYS A 400 2.56 18.19 -17.24
CA CYS A 400 2.55 16.85 -16.70
C CYS A 400 2.75 15.80 -17.79
N GLY A 401 3.17 14.60 -17.39
CA GLY A 401 3.42 13.49 -18.31
C GLY A 401 2.73 12.19 -17.89
N ALA A 402 2.41 11.37 -18.87
CA ALA A 402 1.94 10.00 -18.69
C ALA A 402 2.74 9.07 -19.61
N HIS A 403 3.18 7.94 -19.05
CA HIS A 403 4.00 6.95 -19.73
C HIS A 403 3.43 5.55 -19.51
N THR A 404 3.45 4.72 -20.55
CA THR A 404 2.96 3.34 -20.44
C THR A 404 4.02 2.38 -21.00
N PHE A 405 4.41 1.40 -20.15
CA PHE A 405 5.43 0.40 -20.45
C PHE A 405 4.83 -1.02 -20.35
N PRO A 406 4.06 -1.48 -21.36
CA PRO A 406 3.53 -2.83 -21.36
C PRO A 406 4.63 -3.83 -21.74
N TYR A 407 4.66 -4.98 -21.02
CA TYR A 407 5.50 -6.11 -21.36
C TYR A 407 4.66 -7.40 -21.39
N LEU A 408 4.50 -7.98 -22.57
CA LEU A 408 3.70 -9.17 -22.80
C LEU A 408 4.60 -10.33 -23.25
N GLU A 409 4.69 -11.37 -22.42
CA GLU A 409 5.43 -12.59 -22.71
C GLU A 409 4.47 -13.77 -22.79
N VAL A 410 4.02 -14.11 -24.00
CA VAL A 410 3.02 -15.15 -24.23
C VAL A 410 3.67 -16.37 -24.87
N ASN A 411 3.89 -17.40 -24.06
CA ASN A 411 4.58 -18.64 -24.49
C ASN A 411 3.61 -19.81 -24.74
N ASN A 412 2.30 -19.57 -24.73
CA ASN A 412 1.25 -20.57 -24.99
C ASN A 412 0.28 -20.09 -26.07
N LYS A 413 0.12 -20.90 -27.12
CA LYS A 413 -0.71 -20.56 -28.30
C LYS A 413 -2.22 -20.65 -28.07
N THR A 414 -2.67 -21.21 -26.94
CA THR A 414 -4.09 -21.27 -26.55
C THR A 414 -4.51 -20.09 -25.67
N ALA A 415 -3.54 -19.25 -25.30
CA ALA A 415 -3.78 -18.08 -24.48
C ALA A 415 -4.47 -16.95 -25.26
N ILE A 416 -5.25 -16.15 -24.55
CA ILE A 416 -5.89 -14.94 -25.06
C ILE A 416 -5.40 -13.78 -24.19
N VAL A 417 -4.81 -12.75 -24.83
CA VAL A 417 -4.32 -11.56 -24.17
C VAL A 417 -4.87 -10.34 -24.89
N GLU A 418 -5.55 -9.50 -24.13
CA GLU A 418 -6.12 -8.23 -24.58
C GLU A 418 -5.46 -7.09 -23.80
N HIS A 419 -4.97 -6.08 -24.52
CA HIS A 419 -4.33 -4.91 -23.91
C HIS A 419 -4.79 -3.65 -24.62
N GLU A 420 -5.37 -2.74 -23.82
CA GLU A 420 -5.77 -1.41 -24.25
C GLU A 420 -5.03 -0.36 -23.42
N ALA A 421 -4.59 0.71 -24.07
CA ALA A 421 -3.99 1.86 -23.41
C ALA A 421 -4.50 3.15 -24.06
N THR A 422 -4.99 4.07 -23.24
CA THR A 422 -5.45 5.38 -23.69
C THR A 422 -4.76 6.49 -22.90
N THR A 423 -4.54 7.62 -23.56
CA THR A 423 -4.12 8.86 -22.89
C THR A 423 -4.99 9.98 -23.40
N SER A 424 -5.64 10.67 -22.49
CA SER A 424 -6.50 11.81 -22.79
C SER A 424 -6.14 13.01 -21.92
N LYS A 425 -6.47 14.19 -22.40
CA LYS A 425 -6.39 15.44 -21.65
C LYS A 425 -7.82 15.90 -21.35
N VAL A 426 -8.06 16.48 -20.18
CA VAL A 426 -9.33 17.11 -19.89
C VAL A 426 -9.59 18.22 -20.91
N GLY A 427 -10.71 18.10 -21.64
CA GLY A 427 -11.07 19.04 -22.70
C GLY A 427 -11.57 20.37 -22.16
N GLU A 428 -11.08 21.46 -22.72
CA GLU A 428 -11.57 22.82 -22.40
C GLU A 428 -13.08 22.93 -22.63
N ASP A 429 -13.61 22.25 -23.64
CA ASP A 429 -15.05 22.21 -23.94
C ASP A 429 -15.88 21.57 -22.80
N GLN A 430 -15.34 20.53 -22.14
CA GLN A 430 -16.01 19.89 -21.01
C GLN A 430 -16.07 20.82 -19.80
N ILE A 431 -14.96 21.50 -19.53
CA ILE A 431 -14.87 22.50 -18.44
C ILE A 431 -15.81 23.67 -18.76
N PHE A 432 -15.76 24.20 -19.99
CA PHE A 432 -16.65 25.27 -20.44
C PHE A 432 -18.12 24.90 -20.29
N TYR A 433 -18.50 23.68 -20.67
CA TYR A 433 -19.88 23.18 -20.52
C TYR A 433 -20.33 23.17 -19.05
N CYS A 434 -19.47 22.78 -18.13
CA CYS A 434 -19.74 22.83 -16.69
C CYS A 434 -19.85 24.25 -16.18
N ASN A 435 -18.92 25.13 -16.57
CA ASN A 435 -18.89 26.54 -16.16
C ASN A 435 -20.16 27.29 -16.61
N GLN A 436 -20.69 26.99 -17.82
CA GLN A 436 -21.96 27.56 -18.29
C GLN A 436 -23.18 27.17 -17.43
N ARG A 437 -23.04 26.17 -16.58
CA ARG A 437 -24.05 25.70 -15.60
C ARG A 437 -23.78 26.15 -14.18
N GLY A 438 -22.80 27.04 -13.99
CA GLY A 438 -22.45 27.60 -12.70
C GLY A 438 -21.59 26.66 -11.84
N ILE A 439 -21.03 25.59 -12.41
CA ILE A 439 -20.07 24.71 -11.75
C ILE A 439 -18.68 25.35 -11.90
N SER A 440 -17.93 25.49 -10.82
CA SER A 440 -16.57 26.03 -10.85
C SER A 440 -15.65 25.13 -11.67
N THR A 441 -14.52 25.65 -12.15
CA THR A 441 -13.54 24.85 -12.89
C THR A 441 -12.99 23.70 -12.03
N GLU A 442 -12.73 23.94 -10.76
CA GLU A 442 -12.24 22.94 -9.80
C GLU A 442 -13.27 21.83 -9.59
N ASP A 443 -14.53 22.19 -9.33
CA ASP A 443 -15.62 21.24 -9.19
C ASP A 443 -15.82 20.41 -10.47
N ALA A 444 -15.72 21.04 -11.65
CA ALA A 444 -15.84 20.36 -12.95
C ALA A 444 -14.73 19.32 -13.13
N VAL A 445 -13.49 19.66 -12.80
CA VAL A 445 -12.36 18.72 -12.82
C VAL A 445 -12.57 17.60 -11.82
N GLY A 446 -13.00 17.91 -10.59
CA GLY A 446 -13.34 16.91 -9.58
C GLY A 446 -14.40 15.91 -10.04
N LEU A 447 -15.47 16.39 -10.69
CA LEU A 447 -16.53 15.54 -11.26
C LEU A 447 -15.98 14.62 -12.37
N ILE A 448 -15.18 15.14 -13.28
CA ILE A 448 -14.60 14.38 -14.40
C ILE A 448 -13.68 13.28 -13.83
N VAL A 449 -12.81 13.64 -12.91
CA VAL A 449 -11.84 12.71 -12.30
C VAL A 449 -12.52 11.64 -11.47
N ASN A 450 -13.54 11.99 -10.66
CA ASN A 450 -14.31 11.00 -9.91
C ASN A 450 -15.05 10.03 -10.84
N GLY A 451 -15.62 10.52 -11.93
CA GLY A 451 -16.24 9.69 -12.96
C GLY A 451 -15.25 8.73 -13.61
N TYR A 452 -14.04 9.22 -13.91
CA TYR A 452 -12.94 8.44 -14.49
C TYR A 452 -12.44 7.31 -13.57
N CYS A 453 -12.41 7.54 -12.27
CA CYS A 453 -11.94 6.57 -11.26
C CYS A 453 -13.02 5.63 -10.75
N LYS A 454 -14.30 5.85 -11.08
CA LYS A 454 -15.47 5.16 -10.51
C LYS A 454 -15.35 3.63 -10.54
N GLU A 455 -14.82 3.07 -11.61
CA GLU A 455 -14.66 1.61 -11.76
C GLU A 455 -13.75 1.02 -10.67
N VAL A 456 -12.67 1.71 -10.35
CA VAL A 456 -11.71 1.29 -9.31
C VAL A 456 -12.32 1.51 -7.91
N PHE A 457 -12.97 2.66 -7.69
CA PHE A 457 -13.60 2.96 -6.39
C PHE A 457 -14.70 1.98 -6.02
N ASN A 458 -15.44 1.45 -7.00
CA ASN A 458 -16.44 0.40 -6.78
C ASN A 458 -15.84 -0.92 -6.25
N GLN A 459 -14.54 -1.10 -6.31
CA GLN A 459 -13.85 -2.25 -5.73
C GLN A 459 -13.49 -2.06 -4.25
N LEU A 460 -13.53 -0.84 -3.74
CA LEU A 460 -13.27 -0.54 -2.33
C LEU A 460 -14.53 -0.76 -1.48
N PRO A 461 -14.39 -1.10 -0.18
CA PRO A 461 -15.46 -0.92 0.79
C PRO A 461 -15.96 0.53 0.78
N MET A 462 -17.26 0.74 1.07
CA MET A 462 -17.93 2.04 0.85
C MET A 462 -17.26 3.19 1.63
N GLU A 463 -16.87 2.96 2.88
CA GLU A 463 -16.21 3.95 3.73
C GLU A 463 -14.89 4.42 3.12
N PHE A 464 -14.11 3.48 2.60
CA PHE A 464 -12.81 3.76 1.97
C PHE A 464 -12.95 4.34 0.58
N ALA A 465 -14.01 4.03 -0.15
CA ALA A 465 -14.32 4.67 -1.42
C ALA A 465 -14.60 6.17 -1.23
N VAL A 466 -15.32 6.53 -0.17
CA VAL A 466 -15.59 7.94 0.19
C VAL A 466 -14.30 8.65 0.61
N GLU A 467 -13.44 8.00 1.40
CA GLU A 467 -12.14 8.55 1.78
C GLU A 467 -11.25 8.76 0.55
N ALA A 468 -11.16 7.77 -0.33
CA ALA A 468 -10.39 7.88 -1.57
C ALA A 468 -10.87 9.02 -2.47
N GLN A 469 -12.18 9.24 -2.58
CA GLN A 469 -12.76 10.36 -3.33
C GLN A 469 -12.37 11.72 -2.75
N LYS A 470 -12.39 11.85 -1.41
CA LYS A 470 -11.96 13.08 -0.73
C LYS A 470 -10.47 13.35 -0.92
N LEU A 471 -9.63 12.31 -0.78
CA LEU A 471 -8.18 12.42 -1.00
C LEU A 471 -7.86 12.83 -2.43
N LEU A 472 -8.61 12.31 -3.40
CA LEU A 472 -8.46 12.66 -4.80
C LEU A 472 -8.70 14.15 -5.05
N ALA A 473 -9.78 14.70 -4.48
CA ALA A 473 -10.10 16.11 -4.59
C ALA A 473 -8.98 16.98 -4.02
N ILE A 474 -8.50 16.67 -2.81
CA ILE A 474 -7.39 17.39 -2.15
C ILE A 474 -6.08 17.30 -2.94
N SER A 475 -5.75 16.10 -3.47
CA SER A 475 -4.49 15.89 -4.21
C SER A 475 -4.43 16.66 -5.53
N LEU A 476 -5.58 17.04 -6.08
CA LEU A 476 -5.68 17.76 -7.36
C LEU A 476 -5.95 19.26 -7.20
N GLU A 477 -6.06 19.76 -5.98
CA GLU A 477 -6.23 21.19 -5.72
C GLU A 477 -5.06 21.98 -6.34
N GLY A 478 -5.39 23.06 -7.05
CA GLY A 478 -4.40 23.87 -7.77
C GLY A 478 -3.76 23.19 -8.98
N SER A 479 -4.22 22.03 -9.42
CA SER A 479 -3.66 21.35 -10.62
C SER A 479 -4.14 21.96 -11.95
N VAL A 480 -5.18 22.78 -11.90
CA VAL A 480 -5.80 23.46 -13.05
C VAL A 480 -5.56 24.95 -12.91
N GLY A 481 -4.44 25.42 -13.44
CA GLY A 481 -4.06 26.84 -13.48
C GLY A 481 -3.14 27.12 -14.63
#